data_0355ab1e065e8416a7531d6e4c90b41a
#
_entry.id   0355ab1e065e8416a7531d6e4c90b41a
#
_cell.length_a   1.000
_cell.length_b   1.000
_cell.length_c   1.000
_cell.angle_alpha   90.00
_cell.angle_beta   90.00
_cell.angle_gamma   90.00
#
_symmetry.space_group_name_H-M   'P 1'
#
loop_
_entity.id
_entity.type
_entity.pdbx_description
1 polymer ?
#
loop_
_entity_poly.entity_id
_entity_poly.type
_entity_poly.pdbx_seq_one_letter_code
_entity_poly.pdbx_strand_id
1 'polypeptide(L)' 'MNFTVIIPARYASSRFPGKPLVKIEGKPMVQHVYERAIESGAAKVIVATDDARIAKAVSDFGGQY' A
#
# COMPACT_ATOMS: atom_id res chain seq x y z
N MET A 1 13.97 16.27 5.21
CA MET A 1 13.81 16.43 3.75
C MET A 1 12.39 16.04 3.36
N ASN A 2 11.72 16.88 2.57
CA ASN A 2 10.33 16.59 2.17
C ASN A 2 10.30 15.79 0.88
N PHE A 3 9.76 14.60 0.92
CA PHE A 3 9.55 13.80 -0.29
C PHE A 3 8.28 12.99 -0.15
N THR A 4 7.71 12.64 -1.28
CA THR A 4 6.49 11.83 -1.36
C THR A 4 6.86 10.46 -1.92
N VAL A 5 6.35 9.41 -1.27
CA VAL A 5 6.50 8.04 -1.77
C VAL A 5 5.18 7.63 -2.42
N ILE A 6 5.27 7.16 -3.66
CA ILE A 6 4.12 6.60 -4.37
C ILE A 6 4.32 5.09 -4.43
N ILE A 7 3.37 4.34 -3.93
CA ILE A 7 3.42 2.88 -3.92
C ILE A 7 2.45 2.36 -4.96
N PRO A 8 2.91 1.90 -6.12
CA PRO A 8 2.00 1.29 -7.09
C PRO A 8 1.51 -0.05 -6.55
N ALA A 9 0.21 -0.25 -6.59
CA ALA A 9 -0.39 -1.50 -6.11
C ALA A 9 -1.53 -1.89 -7.04
N ARG A 10 -1.33 -2.94 -7.83
CA ARG A 10 -2.30 -3.44 -8.78
C ARG A 10 -2.65 -4.87 -8.42
N TYR A 11 -3.92 -5.21 -8.51
CA TYR A 11 -4.37 -6.54 -8.14
C TYR A 11 -3.82 -7.61 -9.07
N ALA A 12 -3.83 -7.35 -10.37
CA ALA A 12 -3.50 -8.34 -11.39
C ALA A 12 -2.13 -8.12 -12.04
N SER A 13 -1.23 -7.36 -11.42
CA SER A 13 0.01 -6.95 -12.05
C SER A 13 1.14 -7.98 -11.95
N SER A 14 0.94 -9.06 -11.23
CA SER A 14 2.00 -10.07 -11.04
C SER A 14 1.46 -11.46 -11.28
N ARG A 15 2.36 -12.46 -11.23
CA ARG A 15 1.98 -13.86 -11.30
C ARG A 15 1.07 -14.28 -10.14
N PHE A 16 1.05 -13.50 -9.11
CA PHE A 16 0.29 -13.77 -7.90
C PHE A 16 -0.77 -12.67 -7.75
N PRO A 17 -1.95 -12.83 -8.38
CA PRO A 17 -3.00 -11.83 -8.27
C PRO A 17 -3.39 -11.61 -6.82
N GLY A 18 -3.64 -10.35 -6.48
CA GLY A 18 -4.03 -10.01 -5.12
C GLY A 18 -2.88 -9.96 -4.12
N LYS A 19 -1.63 -10.01 -4.58
CA LYS A 19 -0.47 -9.98 -3.70
C LYS A 19 -0.50 -8.82 -2.70
N PRO A 20 -0.89 -7.59 -3.09
CA PRO A 20 -0.95 -6.50 -2.10
C PRO A 20 -1.91 -6.75 -0.94
N LEU A 21 -2.88 -7.65 -1.13
CA LEU A 21 -3.88 -7.97 -0.12
C LEU A 21 -3.54 -9.23 0.69
N VAL A 22 -2.47 -9.93 0.34
CA VAL A 22 -2.02 -11.11 1.10
C VAL A 22 -1.62 -10.65 2.49
N LYS A 23 -2.17 -11.31 3.50
CA LYS A 23 -1.88 -10.94 4.88
C LYS A 23 -0.60 -11.60 5.37
N ILE A 24 0.25 -10.82 5.99
CA ILE A 24 1.47 -11.26 6.65
C ILE A 24 1.38 -10.73 8.08
N GLU A 25 1.36 -11.64 9.04
CA GLU A 25 1.19 -11.29 10.45
C GLU A 25 -0.05 -10.42 10.69
N GLY A 26 -1.15 -10.77 10.02
CA GLY A 26 -2.44 -10.10 10.20
C GLY A 26 -2.63 -8.79 9.45
N LYS A 27 -1.62 -8.34 8.69
CA LYS A 27 -1.70 -7.10 7.93
C LYS A 27 -1.52 -7.37 6.46
N PRO A 28 -2.28 -6.73 5.57
CA PRO A 28 -2.06 -6.90 4.12
C PRO A 28 -0.66 -6.41 3.74
N MET A 29 -0.09 -7.03 2.71
CA MET A 29 1.26 -6.69 2.28
C MET A 29 1.40 -5.20 1.97
N VAL A 30 0.38 -4.59 1.36
CA VAL A 30 0.43 -3.16 1.03
C VAL A 30 0.59 -2.31 2.29
N GLN A 31 0.04 -2.76 3.42
CA GLN A 31 0.20 -2.05 4.69
C GLN A 31 1.65 -2.12 5.18
N HIS A 32 2.30 -3.28 5.05
CA HIS A 32 3.71 -3.41 5.44
C HIS A 32 4.58 -2.45 4.62
N VAL A 33 4.35 -2.40 3.32
CA VAL A 33 5.10 -1.49 2.44
C VAL A 33 4.83 -0.04 2.81
N TYR A 34 3.58 0.30 3.08
CA TYR A 34 3.18 1.65 3.48
C TYR A 34 3.90 2.06 4.76
N GLU A 35 3.92 1.18 5.76
CA GLU A 35 4.57 1.47 7.04
C GLU A 35 6.08 1.65 6.88
N ARG A 36 6.72 0.85 6.02
CA ARG A 36 8.15 1.06 5.74
C ARG A 36 8.41 2.42 5.11
N ALA A 37 7.53 2.85 4.20
CA ALA A 37 7.67 4.16 3.57
C ALA A 37 7.52 5.29 4.60
N ILE A 38 6.58 5.16 5.53
CA ILE A 38 6.43 6.14 6.62
C ILE A 38 7.72 6.19 7.45
N GLU A 39 8.28 5.04 7.79
CA GLU A 39 9.50 4.96 8.60
C GLU A 39 10.70 5.57 7.90
N SER A 40 10.67 5.65 6.58
CA SER A 40 11.77 6.26 5.82
C SER A 40 11.84 7.77 5.96
N GLY A 41 10.85 8.39 6.60
CA GLY A 41 10.81 9.83 6.79
C GLY A 41 10.05 10.58 5.70
N ALA A 42 9.30 9.88 4.85
CA ALA A 42 8.54 10.53 3.79
C ALA A 42 7.52 11.51 4.39
N ALA A 43 7.39 12.68 3.76
CA ALA A 43 6.40 13.67 4.15
C ALA A 43 4.99 13.19 3.81
N LYS A 44 4.86 12.39 2.76
CA LYS A 44 3.56 11.87 2.31
C LYS A 44 3.79 10.50 1.67
N VAL A 45 2.86 9.59 1.91
CA VAL A 45 2.87 8.26 1.28
C VAL A 45 1.49 8.02 0.68
N ILE A 46 1.45 7.67 -0.60
CA ILE A 46 0.20 7.46 -1.33
C ILE A 46 0.28 6.13 -2.05
N VAL A 47 -0.76 5.32 -1.93
CA VAL A 47 -0.89 4.08 -2.70
C VAL A 47 -1.60 4.40 -4.00
N ALA A 48 -0.93 4.17 -5.12
CA ALA A 48 -1.51 4.40 -6.44
C ALA A 48 -2.18 3.10 -6.91
N THR A 49 -3.50 3.05 -6.83
CA THR A 49 -4.26 1.88 -7.23
C THR A 49 -5.57 2.28 -7.87
N ASP A 50 -6.04 1.49 -8.81
CA ASP A 50 -7.39 1.62 -9.39
C ASP A 50 -8.29 0.47 -8.94
N ASP A 51 -7.82 -0.40 -8.07
CA ASP A 51 -8.58 -1.55 -7.59
C ASP A 51 -9.30 -1.19 -6.29
N ALA A 52 -10.63 -1.35 -6.29
CA ALA A 52 -11.45 -0.98 -5.13
C ALA A 52 -11.10 -1.79 -3.88
N ARG A 53 -10.68 -3.05 -4.05
CA ARG A 53 -10.32 -3.89 -2.90
C ARG A 53 -9.05 -3.41 -2.23
N ILE A 54 -8.07 -2.97 -3.02
CA ILE A 54 -6.82 -2.41 -2.50
C ILE A 54 -7.11 -1.06 -1.85
N ALA A 55 -7.91 -0.21 -2.51
CA ALA A 55 -8.29 1.08 -1.95
C ALA A 55 -8.98 0.92 -0.59
N LYS A 56 -9.89 -0.05 -0.49
CA LYS A 56 -10.57 -0.33 0.78
C LYS A 56 -9.58 -0.77 1.86
N ALA A 57 -8.64 -1.65 1.52
CA ALA A 57 -7.65 -2.12 2.48
C ALA A 57 -6.79 -0.96 2.98
N VAL A 58 -6.38 -0.06 2.07
CA VAL A 58 -5.59 1.12 2.44
C VAL A 58 -6.39 2.05 3.34
N SER A 59 -7.66 2.29 3.01
CA SER A 59 -8.55 3.11 3.83
C SER A 59 -8.72 2.50 5.22
N ASP A 60 -8.84 1.17 5.31
CA ASP A 60 -9.07 0.48 6.58
C ASP A 60 -7.91 0.70 7.57
N PHE A 61 -6.68 0.83 7.10
CA PHE A 61 -5.57 1.12 8.01
C PHE A 61 -5.20 2.60 8.07
N GLY A 62 -6.03 3.46 7.50
CA GLY A 62 -5.83 4.90 7.58
C GLY A 62 -4.83 5.47 6.59
N GLY A 63 -4.48 4.72 5.56
CA GLY A 63 -3.56 5.18 4.54
C GLY A 63 -4.24 6.07 3.49
N GLN A 64 -3.44 6.61 2.59
CA GLN A 64 -3.90 7.44 1.49
C GLN A 64 -3.78 6.68 0.16
N TYR A 65 -4.73 6.91 -0.72
CA TYR A 65 -4.73 6.33 -2.06
C TYR A 65 -5.30 7.29 -3.07
#